data_2938175cdc18e73bf8315108c571ce1c
#
_entry.id   2938175cdc18e73bf8315108c571ce1c
#
_cell.length_a   1.000
_cell.length_b   1.000
_cell.length_c   1.000
_cell.angle_alpha   90.00
_cell.angle_beta   90.00
_cell.angle_gamma   90.00
#
_symmetry.space_group_name_H-M   'P 1'
#
loop_
_entity.id
_entity.type
_entity.pdbx_description
1 polymer ?
#
loop_
_entity_poly.entity_id
_entity_poly.type
_entity_poly.pdbx_seq_one_letter_code
_entity_poly.pdbx_strand_id
1 'polypeptide(L)'
;RKDLDRQTREEFNKFQEGSVEENTNTETLVRRLLSTDYADKVIVTTIQKLGLALDENNRRNYKERLEPLSKKRVVFIFDECHRSQFGDNHRAIKEFFPNAQLFGFTGTPIFDDNATYNIREGEQASYKTTDDIFEKQLHAYTITHAIDDKNVLRFHVDYFKGQGNVQPKPGEAIAQQAVVEAILNKHNAATSSKRFNAVLATASINNAIEYYRLFKEIQIQKKIENSDYVPLNIACVFSPPAEGNKDIQQIQEDLEQEKEDNKQNPDEKKAALKTIIDDYNQQYKTNHSI
;
A
#
# COMPACT_ATOMS: atom_id res chain seq x y z
N ARG A 1 -4.67 4.73 4.07
CA ARG A 1 -6.14 4.58 3.90
C ARG A 1 -6.95 5.75 4.42
N LYS A 2 -6.66 6.30 5.61
CA LYS A 2 -7.34 7.53 6.06
C LYS A 2 -7.18 8.67 5.07
N ASP A 3 -6.00 8.81 4.48
CA ASP A 3 -5.74 9.83 3.46
C ASP A 3 -6.47 9.53 2.15
N LEU A 4 -6.55 8.27 1.73
CA LEU A 4 -7.32 7.88 0.54
C LEU A 4 -8.82 8.10 0.76
N ASP A 5 -9.36 7.69 1.91
CA ASP A 5 -10.75 7.96 2.28
C ASP A 5 -11.04 9.47 2.33
N ARG A 6 -10.10 10.27 2.85
CA ARG A 6 -10.21 11.72 2.88
C ARG A 6 -10.20 12.30 1.47
N GLN A 7 -9.25 11.92 0.63
CA GLN A 7 -9.17 12.38 -0.76
C GLN A 7 -10.44 12.00 -1.53
N THR A 8 -10.91 10.78 -1.41
CA THR A 8 -12.14 10.30 -2.06
C THR A 8 -13.34 11.15 -1.63
N ARG A 9 -13.49 11.44 -0.33
CA ARG A 9 -14.56 12.29 0.17
C ARG A 9 -14.46 13.73 -0.35
N GLU A 10 -13.26 14.30 -0.36
CA GLU A 10 -13.02 15.64 -0.89
C GLU A 10 -13.39 15.72 -2.38
N GLU A 11 -13.06 14.70 -3.16
CA GLU A 11 -13.45 14.66 -4.58
C GLU A 11 -14.97 14.55 -4.76
N PHE A 12 -15.66 13.68 -4.01
CA PHE A 12 -17.13 13.61 -4.06
C PHE A 12 -17.79 14.93 -3.66
N ASN A 13 -17.28 15.59 -2.63
CA ASN A 13 -17.82 16.88 -2.16
C ASN A 13 -17.58 18.04 -3.14
N LYS A 14 -16.63 17.93 -4.08
CA LYS A 14 -16.48 18.89 -5.18
C LYS A 14 -17.66 18.84 -6.16
N PHE A 15 -18.26 17.66 -6.34
CA PHE A 15 -19.43 17.49 -7.21
C PHE A 15 -20.74 17.87 -6.51
N GLN A 16 -20.86 17.57 -5.23
CA GLN A 16 -22.00 17.90 -4.39
C GLN A 16 -21.54 18.12 -2.95
N GLU A 17 -21.55 19.36 -2.49
CA GLU A 17 -21.13 19.71 -1.14
C GLU A 17 -21.97 18.99 -0.09
N GLY A 18 -21.31 18.41 0.91
CA GLY A 18 -21.94 17.64 1.98
C GLY A 18 -22.47 16.25 1.57
N SER A 19 -22.21 15.81 0.34
CA SER A 19 -22.67 14.49 -0.13
C SER A 19 -22.05 13.32 0.64
N VAL A 20 -20.85 13.51 1.19
CA VAL A 20 -20.13 12.48 1.92
C VAL A 20 -19.54 13.03 3.21
N GLU A 21 -20.01 12.51 4.33
CA GLU A 21 -19.46 12.81 5.66
C GLU A 21 -18.49 11.71 6.13
N GLU A 22 -17.70 12.03 7.14
CA GLU A 22 -16.77 11.06 7.73
C GLU A 22 -17.51 10.00 8.57
N ASN A 23 -17.24 8.72 8.26
CA ASN A 23 -17.66 7.61 9.11
C ASN A 23 -16.59 7.36 10.18
N THR A 24 -16.73 8.01 11.33
CA THR A 24 -15.75 7.94 12.42
C THR A 24 -15.65 6.54 13.05
N ASN A 25 -16.77 5.79 13.06
CA ASN A 25 -16.84 4.45 13.62
C ASN A 25 -17.90 3.57 12.94
N THR A 26 -17.93 2.28 13.28
CA THR A 26 -18.87 1.29 12.72
C THR A 26 -20.34 1.62 13.05
N GLU A 27 -20.65 2.14 14.23
CA GLU A 27 -22.01 2.53 14.60
C GLU A 27 -22.55 3.64 13.68
N THR A 28 -21.73 4.65 13.39
CA THR A 28 -22.10 5.73 12.46
C THR A 28 -22.35 5.16 11.06
N LEU A 29 -21.50 4.25 10.59
CA LEU A 29 -21.69 3.57 9.31
C LEU A 29 -23.03 2.82 9.27
N VAL A 30 -23.34 2.01 10.28
CA VAL A 30 -24.59 1.24 10.36
C VAL A 30 -25.80 2.17 10.40
N ARG A 31 -25.76 3.24 11.17
CA ARG A 31 -26.84 4.25 11.21
C ARG A 31 -27.08 4.85 9.83
N ARG A 32 -26.04 5.23 9.10
CA ARG A 32 -26.15 5.80 7.75
C ARG A 32 -26.66 4.80 6.73
N LEU A 33 -26.19 3.56 6.79
CA LEU A 33 -26.68 2.50 5.93
C LEU A 33 -28.20 2.26 6.09
N LEU A 34 -28.73 2.44 7.29
CA LEU A 34 -30.16 2.30 7.60
C LEU A 34 -30.94 3.58 7.38
N SER A 35 -30.29 4.70 7.12
CA SER A 35 -30.93 5.99 6.92
C SER A 35 -31.79 5.99 5.65
N THR A 36 -32.92 6.69 5.72
CA THR A 36 -33.79 6.97 4.57
C THR A 36 -33.52 8.35 3.96
N ASP A 37 -32.63 9.13 4.57
CA ASP A 37 -32.23 10.43 4.07
C ASP A 37 -31.49 10.32 2.73
N TYR A 38 -31.80 11.21 1.81
CA TYR A 38 -31.11 11.25 0.52
C TYR A 38 -29.63 11.62 0.67
N ALA A 39 -29.25 12.39 1.66
CA ALA A 39 -27.85 12.72 1.97
C ALA A 39 -27.00 11.50 2.31
N ASP A 40 -27.61 10.42 2.80
CA ASP A 40 -26.95 9.16 3.13
C ASP A 40 -26.94 8.14 1.98
N LYS A 41 -27.28 8.52 0.75
CA LYS A 41 -27.30 7.61 -0.40
C LYS A 41 -25.91 7.24 -0.90
N VAL A 42 -24.92 8.09 -0.71
CA VAL A 42 -23.52 7.85 -1.02
C VAL A 42 -22.73 7.77 0.28
N ILE A 43 -22.09 6.64 0.52
CA ILE A 43 -21.33 6.39 1.74
C ILE A 43 -19.92 5.95 1.35
N VAL A 44 -18.91 6.73 1.77
CA VAL A 44 -17.51 6.34 1.65
C VAL A 44 -17.07 5.69 2.96
N THR A 45 -16.52 4.49 2.87
CA THR A 45 -16.07 3.73 4.04
C THR A 45 -14.93 2.77 3.66
N THR A 46 -14.26 2.22 4.65
CA THR A 46 -13.29 1.14 4.42
C THR A 46 -13.99 -0.22 4.41
N ILE A 47 -13.42 -1.16 3.63
CA ILE A 47 -13.92 -2.54 3.59
C ILE A 47 -13.88 -3.21 4.98
N GLN A 48 -12.90 -2.85 5.82
CA GLN A 48 -12.77 -3.36 7.18
C GLN A 48 -13.94 -2.91 8.08
N LYS A 49 -14.33 -1.62 8.03
CA LYS A 49 -15.49 -1.14 8.80
C LYS A 49 -16.76 -1.84 8.40
N LEU A 50 -16.94 -2.08 7.09
CA LEU A 50 -18.10 -2.83 6.61
C LEU A 50 -18.01 -4.29 7.03
N GLY A 51 -16.84 -4.94 6.95
CA GLY A 51 -16.62 -6.29 7.46
C GLY A 51 -16.95 -6.42 8.95
N LEU A 52 -16.51 -5.47 9.79
CA LEU A 52 -16.87 -5.42 11.20
C LEU A 52 -18.38 -5.24 11.45
N ALA A 53 -19.09 -4.56 10.56
CA ALA A 53 -20.54 -4.42 10.65
C ALA A 53 -21.27 -5.70 10.25
N LEU A 54 -20.63 -6.56 9.44
CA LEU A 54 -21.19 -7.84 8.99
C LEU A 54 -20.72 -9.04 9.84
N ASP A 55 -19.84 -8.83 10.80
CA ASP A 55 -19.33 -9.87 11.70
C ASP A 55 -20.44 -10.33 12.64
N GLU A 56 -20.74 -11.63 12.61
CA GLU A 56 -21.75 -12.28 13.46
C GLU A 56 -21.39 -12.25 14.95
N ASN A 57 -20.09 -12.22 15.25
CA ASN A 57 -19.59 -12.20 16.63
C ASN A 57 -19.59 -10.79 17.24
N ASN A 58 -20.04 -9.80 16.49
CA ASN A 58 -20.07 -8.42 16.97
C ASN A 58 -21.13 -8.26 18.09
N ARG A 59 -20.70 -7.87 19.30
CA ARG A 59 -21.57 -7.70 20.48
C ARG A 59 -22.74 -6.71 20.29
N ARG A 60 -22.71 -5.87 19.26
CA ARG A 60 -23.74 -4.87 18.95
C ARG A 60 -24.75 -5.32 17.91
N ASN A 61 -24.68 -6.58 17.46
CA ASN A 61 -25.59 -7.20 16.51
C ASN A 61 -25.84 -6.34 15.24
N TYR A 62 -24.76 -5.75 14.71
CA TYR A 62 -24.86 -4.88 13.53
C TYR A 62 -25.41 -5.63 12.31
N LYS A 63 -24.96 -6.86 12.08
CA LYS A 63 -25.40 -7.70 10.95
C LYS A 63 -26.91 -7.89 10.97
N GLU A 64 -27.50 -8.22 12.13
CA GLU A 64 -28.93 -8.38 12.31
C GLU A 64 -29.68 -7.06 12.04
N ARG A 65 -29.17 -5.94 12.54
CA ARG A 65 -29.75 -4.62 12.26
C ARG A 65 -29.75 -4.26 10.78
N LEU A 66 -28.75 -4.72 10.02
CA LEU A 66 -28.60 -4.47 8.58
C LEU A 66 -29.44 -5.42 7.72
N GLU A 67 -30.02 -6.50 8.28
CA GLU A 67 -30.82 -7.49 7.55
C GLU A 67 -31.86 -6.91 6.57
N PRO A 68 -32.57 -5.83 6.90
CA PRO A 68 -33.51 -5.20 5.94
C PRO A 68 -32.85 -4.68 4.67
N LEU A 69 -31.50 -4.47 4.67
CA LEU A 69 -30.76 -4.03 3.50
C LEU A 69 -30.27 -5.18 2.63
N SER A 70 -30.15 -6.39 3.17
CA SER A 70 -29.59 -7.54 2.46
C SER A 70 -30.27 -7.81 1.12
N LYS A 71 -31.59 -7.57 1.04
CA LYS A 71 -32.42 -7.78 -0.16
C LYS A 71 -32.49 -6.57 -1.08
N LYS A 72 -31.98 -5.43 -0.66
CA LYS A 72 -32.00 -4.19 -1.46
C LYS A 72 -30.91 -4.24 -2.53
N ARG A 73 -31.14 -3.49 -3.59
CA ARG A 73 -30.12 -3.27 -4.61
C ARG A 73 -29.14 -2.24 -4.09
N VAL A 74 -27.90 -2.69 -3.84
CA VAL A 74 -26.78 -1.87 -3.38
C VAL A 74 -25.71 -1.89 -4.47
N VAL A 75 -25.04 -0.76 -4.67
CA VAL A 75 -23.89 -0.66 -5.55
C VAL A 75 -22.64 -0.46 -4.70
N PHE A 76 -21.66 -1.33 -4.84
CA PHE A 76 -20.35 -1.20 -4.23
C PHE A 76 -19.34 -0.80 -5.29
N ILE A 77 -18.59 0.24 -5.00
CA ILE A 77 -17.47 0.72 -5.81
C ILE A 77 -16.20 0.50 -4.99
N PHE A 78 -15.32 -0.38 -5.45
CA PHE A 78 -14.04 -0.69 -4.82
C PHE A 78 -12.93 0.05 -5.54
N ASP A 79 -12.32 1.00 -4.87
CA ASP A 79 -11.08 1.62 -5.32
C ASP A 79 -9.89 0.77 -4.89
N GLU A 80 -8.84 0.72 -5.72
CA GLU A 80 -7.69 -0.18 -5.54
C GLU A 80 -8.12 -1.63 -5.26
N CYS A 81 -9.06 -2.13 -6.04
CA CYS A 81 -9.76 -3.39 -5.75
C CYS A 81 -8.84 -4.61 -5.67
N HIS A 82 -7.67 -4.59 -6.33
CA HIS A 82 -6.67 -5.66 -6.25
C HIS A 82 -6.20 -5.95 -4.82
N ARG A 83 -6.31 -4.99 -3.88
CA ARG A 83 -5.91 -5.16 -2.47
C ARG A 83 -6.96 -5.85 -1.62
N SER A 84 -8.21 -5.79 -2.01
CA SER A 84 -9.35 -6.21 -1.17
C SER A 84 -10.20 -7.33 -1.77
N GLN A 85 -9.98 -7.67 -3.04
CA GLN A 85 -10.88 -8.54 -3.79
C GLN A 85 -10.93 -10.01 -3.31
N PHE A 86 -9.87 -10.49 -2.63
CA PHE A 86 -9.78 -11.89 -2.18
C PHE A 86 -9.92 -12.07 -0.67
N GLY A 87 -10.20 -11.01 0.08
CA GLY A 87 -10.29 -11.07 1.54
C GLY A 87 -11.65 -11.58 2.06
N ASP A 88 -11.65 -12.01 3.32
CA ASP A 88 -12.86 -12.49 4.01
C ASP A 88 -13.95 -11.41 4.06
N ASN A 89 -13.57 -10.15 4.18
CA ASN A 89 -14.51 -9.03 4.15
C ASN A 89 -15.26 -8.92 2.81
N HIS A 90 -14.56 -9.15 1.69
CA HIS A 90 -15.20 -9.12 0.38
C HIS A 90 -16.21 -10.27 0.23
N ARG A 91 -15.85 -11.46 0.71
CA ARG A 91 -16.74 -12.62 0.74
C ARG A 91 -17.98 -12.35 1.58
N ALA A 92 -17.80 -11.83 2.80
CA ALA A 92 -18.90 -11.47 3.70
C ALA A 92 -19.86 -10.44 3.06
N ILE A 93 -19.35 -9.48 2.30
CA ILE A 93 -20.16 -8.50 1.57
C ILE A 93 -21.01 -9.19 0.48
N LYS A 94 -20.40 -10.07 -0.33
CA LYS A 94 -21.13 -10.79 -1.39
C LYS A 94 -22.20 -11.72 -0.82
N GLU A 95 -21.91 -12.40 0.27
CA GLU A 95 -22.86 -13.29 0.94
C GLU A 95 -24.02 -12.53 1.56
N PHE A 96 -23.76 -11.39 2.19
CA PHE A 96 -24.80 -10.60 2.85
C PHE A 96 -25.66 -9.82 1.86
N PHE A 97 -25.09 -9.33 0.75
CA PHE A 97 -25.78 -8.55 -0.27
C PHE A 97 -25.86 -9.30 -1.61
N PRO A 98 -26.67 -10.36 -1.74
CA PRO A 98 -26.70 -11.19 -2.95
C PRO A 98 -27.16 -10.46 -4.21
N ASN A 99 -27.88 -9.33 -4.07
CA ASN A 99 -28.36 -8.49 -5.17
C ASN A 99 -27.45 -7.27 -5.43
N ALA A 100 -26.27 -7.20 -4.83
CA ALA A 100 -25.36 -6.08 -5.02
C ALA A 100 -24.73 -6.09 -6.40
N GLN A 101 -24.48 -4.90 -6.92
CA GLN A 101 -23.63 -4.68 -8.08
C GLN A 101 -22.22 -4.26 -7.58
N LEU A 102 -21.20 -4.93 -8.09
CA LEU A 102 -19.83 -4.69 -7.68
C LEU A 102 -19.04 -4.09 -8.83
N PHE A 103 -18.45 -2.92 -8.62
CA PHE A 103 -17.55 -2.27 -9.57
C PHE A 103 -16.16 -2.15 -8.94
N GLY A 104 -15.13 -2.62 -9.63
CA GLY A 104 -13.75 -2.54 -9.21
C GLY A 104 -12.96 -1.56 -10.07
N PHE A 105 -12.22 -0.66 -9.44
CA PHE A 105 -11.24 0.20 -10.09
C PHE A 105 -9.84 -0.16 -9.60
N THR A 106 -8.89 -0.30 -10.50
CA THR A 106 -7.50 -0.63 -10.15
C THR A 106 -6.53 -0.24 -11.25
N GLY A 107 -5.37 0.26 -10.88
CA GLY A 107 -4.24 0.46 -11.79
C GLY A 107 -3.43 -0.83 -12.04
N THR A 108 -3.64 -1.88 -11.23
CA THR A 108 -2.88 -3.15 -11.28
C THR A 108 -3.81 -4.35 -11.19
N PRO A 109 -4.59 -4.65 -12.25
CA PRO A 109 -5.46 -5.82 -12.25
C PRO A 109 -4.64 -7.12 -12.14
N ILE A 110 -5.24 -8.14 -11.54
CA ILE A 110 -4.66 -9.47 -11.41
C ILE A 110 -5.18 -10.31 -12.57
N PHE A 111 -4.27 -10.72 -13.45
CA PHE A 111 -4.50 -11.63 -14.55
C PHE A 111 -3.94 -13.02 -14.22
N ASP A 112 -4.19 -14.02 -15.05
CA ASP A 112 -3.68 -15.38 -14.86
C ASP A 112 -2.14 -15.40 -14.73
N ASP A 113 -1.44 -14.57 -15.50
CA ASP A 113 0.02 -14.52 -15.55
C ASP A 113 0.66 -13.98 -14.25
N ASN A 114 -0.07 -13.19 -13.47
CA ASN A 114 0.42 -12.56 -12.24
C ASN A 114 -0.36 -12.95 -10.98
N ALA A 115 -1.28 -13.90 -11.12
CA ALA A 115 -2.03 -14.45 -10.00
C ALA A 115 -1.13 -15.27 -9.08
N THR A 116 -1.13 -14.97 -7.78
CA THR A 116 -0.38 -15.73 -6.78
C THR A 116 -1.17 -16.95 -6.32
N TYR A 117 -0.49 -18.07 -6.24
CA TYR A 117 -1.03 -19.31 -5.70
C TYR A 117 -1.11 -19.20 -4.16
N ASN A 118 -2.28 -19.07 -3.62
CA ASN A 118 -2.50 -19.22 -2.17
C ASN A 118 -3.15 -20.58 -1.92
N ILE A 119 -2.35 -21.58 -1.51
CA ILE A 119 -2.85 -22.86 -0.98
C ILE A 119 -3.20 -22.62 0.49
N ARG A 120 -4.49 -22.55 0.82
CA ARG A 120 -4.96 -22.78 2.19
C ARG A 120 -5.25 -24.26 2.34
N GLU A 121 -4.79 -24.89 3.41
CA GLU A 121 -5.10 -26.30 3.72
C GLU A 121 -6.60 -26.52 3.71
N GLY A 122 -7.07 -27.38 2.80
CA GLY A 122 -8.48 -27.81 2.69
C GLY A 122 -9.32 -27.14 1.60
N GLU A 123 -8.81 -26.14 0.87
CA GLU A 123 -9.51 -25.56 -0.30
C GLU A 123 -8.81 -25.98 -1.61
N GLN A 124 -9.61 -26.26 -2.65
CA GLN A 124 -9.06 -26.43 -4.00
C GLN A 124 -8.33 -25.14 -4.41
N ALA A 125 -7.04 -25.29 -4.74
CA ALA A 125 -6.24 -24.19 -5.26
C ALA A 125 -6.88 -23.64 -6.54
N SER A 126 -7.45 -22.45 -6.49
CA SER A 126 -7.91 -21.74 -7.67
C SER A 126 -7.16 -20.44 -7.85
N TYR A 127 -6.72 -20.18 -9.07
CA TYR A 127 -6.26 -18.85 -9.44
C TYR A 127 -7.45 -17.90 -9.30
N LYS A 128 -7.27 -16.83 -8.55
CA LYS A 128 -8.27 -15.77 -8.46
C LYS A 128 -7.73 -14.54 -9.17
N THR A 129 -8.37 -14.24 -10.26
CA THR A 129 -8.09 -13.04 -11.06
C THR A 129 -9.09 -11.94 -10.73
N THR A 130 -8.85 -10.75 -11.24
CA THR A 130 -9.80 -9.65 -11.13
C THR A 130 -11.12 -10.02 -11.86
N ASP A 131 -11.03 -10.73 -12.97
CA ASP A 131 -12.20 -11.19 -13.75
C ASP A 131 -13.04 -12.23 -12.98
N ASP A 132 -12.44 -13.10 -12.20
CA ASP A 132 -13.19 -14.05 -11.34
C ASP A 132 -14.10 -13.34 -10.33
N ILE A 133 -13.78 -12.11 -9.96
CA ILE A 133 -14.50 -11.34 -8.95
C ILE A 133 -15.51 -10.38 -9.57
N PHE A 134 -15.09 -9.65 -10.62
CA PHE A 134 -15.90 -8.60 -11.25
C PHE A 134 -16.49 -8.99 -12.60
N GLU A 135 -16.27 -10.26 -13.02
CA GLU A 135 -16.89 -10.92 -14.18
C GLU A 135 -16.54 -10.29 -15.54
N LYS A 136 -16.42 -8.98 -15.63
CA LYS A 136 -16.21 -8.31 -16.91
C LYS A 136 -15.41 -7.03 -16.78
N GLN A 137 -14.37 -6.92 -17.58
CA GLN A 137 -13.66 -5.66 -17.78
C GLN A 137 -14.52 -4.71 -18.63
N LEU A 138 -14.90 -3.57 -18.04
CA LEU A 138 -15.73 -2.56 -18.70
C LEU A 138 -14.91 -1.54 -19.47
N HIS A 139 -13.71 -1.19 -18.95
CA HIS A 139 -12.83 -0.20 -19.52
C HIS A 139 -11.37 -0.48 -19.16
N ALA A 140 -10.44 -0.15 -20.05
CA ALA A 140 -9.01 -0.16 -19.77
C ALA A 140 -8.35 1.09 -20.33
N TYR A 141 -7.71 1.87 -19.45
CA TYR A 141 -6.83 2.97 -19.82
C TYR A 141 -5.40 2.60 -19.42
N THR A 142 -4.66 2.07 -20.38
CA THR A 142 -3.33 1.51 -20.12
C THR A 142 -2.26 2.60 -20.05
N ILE A 143 -1.08 2.25 -19.52
CA ILE A 143 0.08 3.15 -19.50
C ILE A 143 0.46 3.63 -20.90
N THR A 144 0.27 2.81 -21.94
CA THR A 144 0.51 3.20 -23.33
C THR A 144 -0.43 4.33 -23.76
N HIS A 145 -1.74 4.20 -23.48
CA HIS A 145 -2.71 5.26 -23.73
C HIS A 145 -2.34 6.54 -22.98
N ALA A 146 -1.96 6.42 -21.71
CA ALA A 146 -1.58 7.57 -20.90
C ALA A 146 -0.32 8.30 -21.41
N ILE A 147 0.64 7.57 -21.99
CA ILE A 147 1.82 8.14 -22.63
C ILE A 147 1.45 8.84 -23.95
N ASP A 148 0.61 8.23 -24.77
CA ASP A 148 0.16 8.79 -26.04
C ASP A 148 -0.67 10.06 -25.84
N ASP A 149 -1.51 10.08 -24.81
CA ASP A 149 -2.28 11.26 -24.39
C ASP A 149 -1.43 12.31 -23.64
N LYS A 150 -0.15 12.06 -23.41
CA LYS A 150 0.80 12.94 -22.68
C LYS A 150 0.43 13.16 -21.20
N ASN A 151 -0.38 12.29 -20.63
CA ASN A 151 -0.71 12.30 -19.20
C ASN A 151 0.41 11.68 -18.34
N VAL A 152 1.23 10.80 -18.93
CA VAL A 152 2.39 10.17 -18.32
C VAL A 152 3.60 10.34 -19.21
N LEU A 153 4.74 10.64 -18.61
CA LEU A 153 6.02 10.70 -19.31
C LEU A 153 6.47 9.28 -19.70
N ARG A 154 7.17 9.20 -20.84
CA ARG A 154 7.85 7.95 -21.21
C ARG A 154 8.89 7.59 -20.15
N PHE A 155 9.00 6.31 -19.86
CA PHE A 155 10.00 5.77 -18.93
C PHE A 155 10.84 4.68 -19.62
N HIS A 156 11.97 4.39 -19.02
CA HIS A 156 12.88 3.34 -19.44
C HIS A 156 13.08 2.37 -18.28
N VAL A 157 13.14 1.08 -18.57
CA VAL A 157 13.40 0.03 -17.59
C VAL A 157 14.78 -0.56 -17.84
N ASP A 158 15.67 -0.39 -16.87
CA ASP A 158 16.98 -1.01 -16.89
C ASP A 158 16.99 -2.27 -16.03
N TYR A 159 17.49 -3.36 -16.60
CA TYR A 159 17.69 -4.61 -15.88
C TYR A 159 19.18 -4.80 -15.57
N PHE A 160 19.47 -4.99 -14.28
CA PHE A 160 20.83 -5.31 -13.84
C PHE A 160 20.98 -6.82 -13.68
N LYS A 161 21.96 -7.41 -14.34
CA LYS A 161 22.38 -8.80 -14.12
C LYS A 161 23.73 -8.78 -13.40
N GLY A 162 23.88 -9.61 -12.38
CA GLY A 162 25.18 -9.83 -11.73
C GLY A 162 26.24 -10.28 -12.75
N GLN A 163 27.45 -9.81 -12.60
CA GLN A 163 28.57 -10.27 -13.43
C GLN A 163 29.11 -11.57 -12.83
N GLY A 164 29.24 -12.61 -13.68
CA GLY A 164 29.82 -13.91 -13.31
C GLY A 164 28.84 -15.07 -13.23
N ASN A 165 29.38 -16.27 -12.93
CA ASN A 165 28.62 -17.53 -12.86
C ASN A 165 27.83 -17.71 -11.55
N VAL A 166 28.07 -16.86 -10.54
CA VAL A 166 27.36 -16.88 -9.27
C VAL A 166 26.34 -15.75 -9.29
N GLN A 167 25.06 -16.09 -9.37
CA GLN A 167 23.99 -15.13 -9.20
C GLN A 167 23.57 -15.11 -7.72
N PRO A 168 23.93 -14.08 -6.94
CA PRO A 168 23.47 -13.96 -5.56
C PRO A 168 21.94 -13.89 -5.54
N LYS A 169 21.32 -14.57 -4.58
CA LYS A 169 19.88 -14.51 -4.43
C LYS A 169 19.47 -13.12 -3.90
N PRO A 170 18.29 -12.62 -4.28
CA PRO A 170 17.75 -11.40 -3.69
C PRO A 170 17.75 -11.50 -2.16
N GLY A 171 18.28 -10.47 -1.48
CA GLY A 171 18.40 -10.45 -0.02
C GLY A 171 19.75 -10.91 0.55
N GLU A 172 20.63 -11.50 -0.24
CA GLU A 172 22.00 -11.79 0.20
C GLU A 172 22.83 -10.49 0.29
N ALA A 173 23.68 -10.35 1.32
CA ALA A 173 24.46 -9.12 1.57
C ALA A 173 25.32 -8.70 0.36
N ILE A 174 25.91 -9.66 -0.36
CA ILE A 174 26.69 -9.39 -1.57
C ILE A 174 25.82 -8.79 -2.68
N ALA A 175 24.57 -9.27 -2.81
CA ALA A 175 23.61 -8.72 -3.78
C ALA A 175 23.21 -7.30 -3.40
N GLN A 176 22.97 -7.03 -2.14
CA GLN A 176 22.59 -5.71 -1.64
C GLN A 176 23.71 -4.69 -1.84
N GLN A 177 24.95 -5.05 -1.56
CA GLN A 177 26.10 -4.19 -1.81
C GLN A 177 26.23 -3.84 -3.30
N ALA A 178 26.11 -4.84 -4.20
CA ALA A 178 26.18 -4.63 -5.63
C ALA A 178 25.06 -3.70 -6.14
N VAL A 179 23.86 -3.80 -5.57
CA VAL A 179 22.74 -2.90 -5.87
C VAL A 179 23.06 -1.46 -5.46
N VAL A 180 23.58 -1.24 -4.24
CA VAL A 180 23.97 0.09 -3.74
C VAL A 180 25.04 0.70 -4.64
N GLU A 181 26.08 -0.04 -4.99
CA GLU A 181 27.14 0.41 -5.89
C GLU A 181 26.60 0.79 -7.27
N ALA A 182 25.72 -0.03 -7.85
CA ALA A 182 25.09 0.24 -9.13
C ALA A 182 24.25 1.53 -9.08
N ILE A 183 23.47 1.73 -8.01
CA ILE A 183 22.68 2.95 -7.79
C ILE A 183 23.59 4.16 -7.69
N LEU A 184 24.63 4.13 -6.83
CA LEU A 184 25.56 5.24 -6.65
C LEU A 184 26.26 5.63 -7.95
N ASN A 185 26.65 4.66 -8.76
CA ASN A 185 27.33 4.91 -10.03
C ASN A 185 26.39 5.50 -11.10
N LYS A 186 25.11 5.14 -11.09
CA LYS A 186 24.14 5.54 -12.11
C LYS A 186 23.32 6.77 -11.72
N HIS A 187 23.26 7.10 -10.44
CA HIS A 187 22.37 8.14 -9.88
C HIS A 187 22.44 9.46 -10.62
N ASN A 188 23.65 9.99 -10.88
CA ASN A 188 23.81 11.27 -11.55
C ASN A 188 23.20 11.28 -12.97
N ALA A 189 23.41 10.22 -13.74
CA ALA A 189 22.86 10.09 -15.09
C ALA A 189 21.32 9.93 -15.04
N ALA A 190 20.83 9.07 -14.14
CA ALA A 190 19.41 8.79 -13.99
C ALA A 190 18.59 9.98 -13.45
N THR A 191 19.20 10.85 -12.67
CA THR A 191 18.54 12.01 -12.04
C THR A 191 18.86 13.35 -12.71
N SER A 192 19.39 13.34 -13.94
CA SER A 192 19.81 14.54 -14.65
C SER A 192 20.73 15.42 -13.80
N SER A 193 21.81 14.85 -13.30
CA SER A 193 22.79 15.50 -12.39
C SER A 193 22.17 16.03 -11.09
N LYS A 194 21.39 15.17 -10.42
CA LYS A 194 20.74 15.45 -9.13
C LYS A 194 19.63 16.53 -9.20
N ARG A 195 19.07 16.78 -10.37
CA ARG A 195 17.89 17.66 -10.53
C ARG A 195 16.60 17.00 -10.03
N PHE A 196 16.58 15.68 -9.99
CA PHE A 196 15.44 14.87 -9.53
C PHE A 196 15.86 13.95 -8.40
N ASN A 197 14.91 13.61 -7.54
CA ASN A 197 15.10 12.60 -6.51
C ASN A 197 14.90 11.20 -7.11
N ALA A 198 15.42 10.19 -6.40
CA ALA A 198 15.21 8.79 -6.70
C ALA A 198 14.55 8.11 -5.49
N VAL A 199 13.76 7.06 -5.73
CA VAL A 199 13.13 6.25 -4.71
C VAL A 199 13.58 4.81 -4.87
N LEU A 200 14.06 4.19 -3.79
CA LEU A 200 14.35 2.77 -3.70
C LEU A 200 13.26 2.11 -2.87
N ALA A 201 12.45 1.26 -3.51
CA ALA A 201 11.51 0.40 -2.81
C ALA A 201 12.19 -0.90 -2.39
N THR A 202 11.98 -1.31 -1.15
CA THR A 202 12.55 -2.53 -0.56
C THR A 202 11.47 -3.54 -0.21
N ALA A 203 11.82 -4.82 -0.15
CA ALA A 203 10.86 -5.89 0.13
C ALA A 203 10.42 -5.95 1.60
N SER A 204 11.17 -5.35 2.52
CA SER A 204 10.92 -5.43 3.97
C SER A 204 11.52 -4.25 4.71
N ILE A 205 11.10 -4.03 5.96
CA ILE A 205 11.70 -3.04 6.87
C ILE A 205 13.18 -3.39 7.14
N ASN A 206 13.47 -4.68 7.34
CA ASN A 206 14.85 -5.13 7.57
C ASN A 206 15.74 -4.78 6.38
N ASN A 207 15.26 -5.00 5.16
CA ASN A 207 16.00 -4.60 3.96
C ASN A 207 16.16 -3.09 3.85
N ALA A 208 15.15 -2.30 4.20
CA ALA A 208 15.24 -0.84 4.18
C ALA A 208 16.34 -0.33 5.13
N ILE A 209 16.39 -0.85 6.35
CA ILE A 209 17.41 -0.52 7.35
C ILE A 209 18.81 -0.93 6.86
N GLU A 210 18.95 -2.14 6.30
CA GLU A 210 20.21 -2.65 5.80
C GLU A 210 20.72 -1.84 4.58
N TYR A 211 19.86 -1.52 3.62
CA TYR A 211 20.22 -0.64 2.50
C TYR A 211 20.64 0.75 2.98
N TYR A 212 19.92 1.31 3.96
CA TYR A 212 20.30 2.60 4.53
C TYR A 212 21.72 2.57 5.13
N ARG A 213 22.03 1.51 5.91
CA ARG A 213 23.37 1.29 6.49
C ARG A 213 24.42 1.16 5.41
N LEU A 214 24.20 0.31 4.41
CA LEU A 214 25.13 0.08 3.30
C LEU A 214 25.40 1.35 2.49
N PHE A 215 24.37 2.16 2.20
CA PHE A 215 24.58 3.45 1.53
C PHE A 215 25.51 4.37 2.33
N LYS A 216 25.35 4.43 3.64
CA LYS A 216 26.21 5.26 4.50
C LYS A 216 27.65 4.73 4.51
N GLU A 217 27.85 3.44 4.72
CA GLU A 217 29.17 2.81 4.78
C GLU A 217 29.93 2.93 3.46
N ILE A 218 29.30 2.59 2.35
CA ILE A 218 29.95 2.63 1.03
C ILE A 218 30.29 4.09 0.65
N GLN A 219 29.44 5.05 0.97
CA GLN A 219 29.74 6.45 0.68
C GLN A 219 30.86 7.02 1.56
N ILE A 220 30.97 6.59 2.82
CA ILE A 220 32.12 6.92 3.69
C ILE A 220 33.40 6.37 3.08
N GLN A 221 33.41 5.11 2.67
CA GLN A 221 34.55 4.49 2.03
C GLN A 221 34.96 5.21 0.74
N LYS A 222 34.01 5.51 -0.14
CA LYS A 222 34.25 6.28 -1.36
C LYS A 222 34.82 7.68 -1.07
N LYS A 223 34.42 8.31 0.02
CA LYS A 223 34.93 9.63 0.43
C LYS A 223 36.39 9.55 0.96
N ILE A 224 36.77 8.44 1.62
CA ILE A 224 38.12 8.16 2.05
C ILE A 224 39.04 7.93 0.84
N GLU A 225 38.56 7.14 -0.13
CA GLU A 225 39.30 6.82 -1.35
C GLU A 225 39.45 8.01 -2.30
N ASN A 226 38.44 8.88 -2.34
CA ASN A 226 38.39 10.06 -3.20
C ASN A 226 37.85 11.25 -2.42
N SER A 227 38.75 12.19 -2.05
CA SER A 227 38.37 13.42 -1.32
C SER A 227 37.36 14.30 -2.06
N ASP A 228 37.26 14.20 -3.40
CA ASP A 228 36.33 14.98 -4.21
C ASP A 228 34.94 14.32 -4.33
N TYR A 229 34.79 13.09 -3.83
CA TYR A 229 33.49 12.42 -3.82
C TYR A 229 32.48 13.18 -2.97
N VAL A 230 31.34 13.50 -3.57
CA VAL A 230 30.21 14.16 -2.91
C VAL A 230 29.13 13.14 -2.61
N PRO A 231 28.93 12.76 -1.34
CA PRO A 231 27.90 11.80 -0.97
C PRO A 231 26.48 12.25 -1.37
N LEU A 232 25.62 11.28 -1.64
CA LEU A 232 24.19 11.51 -1.78
C LEU A 232 23.55 11.61 -0.39
N ASN A 233 22.55 12.47 -0.29
CA ASN A 233 21.67 12.51 0.87
C ASN A 233 20.69 11.32 0.78
N ILE A 234 20.69 10.50 1.81
CA ILE A 234 19.82 9.32 1.89
C ILE A 234 18.83 9.54 3.02
N ALA A 235 17.55 9.33 2.73
CA ALA A 235 16.48 9.24 3.71
C ALA A 235 15.87 7.85 3.65
N CYS A 236 15.46 7.32 4.80
CA CYS A 236 14.77 6.05 4.89
C CYS A 236 13.44 6.23 5.64
N VAL A 237 12.40 5.59 5.15
CA VAL A 237 11.04 5.68 5.73
C VAL A 237 10.43 4.29 5.82
N PHE A 238 9.89 3.97 6.98
CA PHE A 238 9.07 2.78 7.20
C PHE A 238 8.14 3.00 8.39
N SER A 239 7.10 2.15 8.54
CA SER A 239 6.15 2.25 9.65
C SER A 239 6.77 1.77 10.96
N PRO A 240 6.67 2.53 12.06
CA PRO A 240 7.14 2.07 13.37
C PRO A 240 6.30 0.89 13.89
N PRO A 241 6.79 0.12 14.88
CA PRO A 241 5.96 -0.84 15.60
C PRO A 241 4.70 -0.19 16.16
N ALA A 242 3.56 -0.88 16.03
CA ALA A 242 2.25 -0.28 16.33
C ALA A 242 2.04 0.05 17.82
N GLU A 243 2.64 -0.68 18.76
CA GLU A 243 2.60 -0.46 20.22
C GLU A 243 1.21 -0.07 20.76
N GLY A 244 0.14 -0.66 20.22
CA GLY A 244 -1.24 -0.33 20.61
C GLY A 244 -1.85 0.88 19.89
N ASN A 245 -1.09 1.61 19.07
CA ASN A 245 -1.63 2.69 18.24
C ASN A 245 -2.51 2.11 17.12
N LYS A 246 -3.82 2.35 17.22
CA LYS A 246 -4.79 1.81 16.26
C LYS A 246 -4.61 2.34 14.82
N ASP A 247 -4.11 3.54 14.68
CA ASP A 247 -3.87 4.14 13.35
C ASP A 247 -2.70 3.44 12.64
N ILE A 248 -1.62 3.18 13.37
CA ILE A 248 -0.47 2.42 12.85
C ILE A 248 -0.85 0.97 12.59
N GLN A 249 -1.60 0.33 13.50
CA GLN A 249 -2.13 -1.02 13.28
C GLN A 249 -2.94 -1.11 11.98
N GLN A 250 -3.80 -0.13 11.73
CA GLN A 250 -4.61 -0.09 10.52
C GLN A 250 -3.79 0.11 9.25
N ILE A 251 -2.71 0.90 9.30
CA ILE A 251 -1.76 1.04 8.18
C ILE A 251 -1.06 -0.28 7.92
N GLN A 252 -0.61 -0.98 8.96
CA GLN A 252 0.10 -2.25 8.86
C GLN A 252 -0.79 -3.43 8.45
N GLU A 253 -2.11 -3.35 8.64
CA GLU A 253 -3.05 -4.36 8.13
C GLU A 253 -3.00 -4.48 6.60
N ASP A 254 -2.62 -3.42 5.90
CA ASP A 254 -2.47 -3.40 4.45
C ASP A 254 -1.09 -3.84 3.96
N LEU A 255 -0.14 -3.93 4.87
CA LEU A 255 1.26 -4.25 4.61
C LEU A 255 1.65 -5.43 5.51
N GLU A 256 1.16 -6.63 5.16
CA GLU A 256 1.40 -7.85 5.95
C GLU A 256 2.88 -8.06 6.23
N GLN A 257 3.75 -7.79 5.25
CA GLN A 257 5.19 -7.91 5.44
C GLN A 257 5.72 -6.94 6.50
N GLU A 258 5.31 -5.67 6.49
CA GLU A 258 5.71 -4.71 7.53
C GLU A 258 5.18 -5.10 8.91
N LYS A 259 3.96 -5.65 8.97
CA LYS A 259 3.38 -6.16 10.22
C LYS A 259 4.19 -7.31 10.79
N GLU A 260 4.58 -8.27 9.95
CA GLU A 260 5.42 -9.39 10.37
C GLU A 260 6.83 -8.93 10.75
N ASP A 261 7.43 -8.04 9.97
CA ASP A 261 8.74 -7.45 10.27
C ASP A 261 8.73 -6.71 11.62
N ASN A 262 7.67 -5.96 11.91
CA ASN A 262 7.54 -5.21 13.16
C ASN A 262 7.27 -6.09 14.39
N LYS A 263 6.76 -7.31 14.22
CA LYS A 263 6.64 -8.28 15.32
C LYS A 263 8.00 -8.86 15.73
N GLN A 264 8.95 -8.89 14.78
CA GLN A 264 10.29 -9.39 15.04
C GLN A 264 11.18 -8.26 15.53
N ASN A 265 11.73 -8.38 16.74
CA ASN A 265 12.66 -7.40 17.34
C ASN A 265 12.18 -5.94 17.25
N PRO A 266 11.01 -5.61 17.82
CA PRO A 266 10.43 -4.26 17.72
C PRO A 266 11.34 -3.16 18.29
N ASP A 267 12.07 -3.44 19.35
CA ASP A 267 12.99 -2.49 19.99
C ASP A 267 14.17 -2.12 19.08
N GLU A 268 14.71 -3.09 18.35
CA GLU A 268 15.80 -2.83 17.37
C GLU A 268 15.31 -1.93 16.23
N LYS A 269 14.10 -2.16 15.72
CA LYS A 269 13.49 -1.33 14.66
C LYS A 269 13.20 0.07 15.14
N LYS A 270 12.72 0.21 16.36
CA LYS A 270 12.49 1.51 17.00
C LYS A 270 13.80 2.28 17.18
N ALA A 271 14.85 1.60 17.63
CA ALA A 271 16.18 2.19 17.77
C ALA A 271 16.75 2.61 16.40
N ALA A 272 16.61 1.76 15.38
CA ALA A 272 17.04 2.07 14.01
C ALA A 272 16.28 3.27 13.46
N LEU A 273 14.94 3.31 13.63
CA LEU A 273 14.11 4.43 13.17
C LEU A 273 14.50 5.74 13.87
N LYS A 274 14.77 5.70 15.18
CA LYS A 274 15.25 6.87 15.90
C LYS A 274 16.57 7.39 15.32
N THR A 275 17.55 6.51 15.09
CA THR A 275 18.83 6.88 14.49
C THR A 275 18.64 7.49 13.10
N ILE A 276 17.75 6.92 12.29
CA ILE A 276 17.43 7.42 10.95
C ILE A 276 16.79 8.82 11.02
N ILE A 277 15.86 9.02 11.96
CA ILE A 277 15.20 10.32 12.15
C ILE A 277 16.20 11.37 12.66
N ASP A 278 17.06 11.02 13.60
CA ASP A 278 18.09 11.93 14.12
C ASP A 278 19.06 12.37 12.99
N ASP A 279 19.50 11.43 12.15
CA ASP A 279 20.33 11.72 10.99
C ASP A 279 19.59 12.58 9.95
N TYR A 280 18.33 12.29 9.68
CA TYR A 280 17.48 13.10 8.80
C TYR A 280 17.35 14.54 9.32
N ASN A 281 17.05 14.70 10.62
CA ASN A 281 16.94 16.00 11.26
C ASN A 281 18.25 16.81 11.16
N GLN A 282 19.39 16.15 11.37
CA GLN A 282 20.71 16.78 11.22
C GLN A 282 20.95 17.22 9.76
N GLN A 283 20.62 16.35 8.80
CA GLN A 283 20.88 16.57 7.38
C GLN A 283 20.00 17.70 6.80
N TYR A 284 18.72 17.75 7.20
CA TYR A 284 17.73 18.68 6.64
C TYR A 284 17.31 19.80 7.59
N LYS A 285 17.92 19.89 8.78
CA LYS A 285 17.63 20.90 9.82
C LYS A 285 16.14 20.89 10.22
N THR A 286 15.59 19.72 10.38
CA THR A 286 14.21 19.48 10.81
C THR A 286 14.17 18.99 12.26
N ASN A 287 12.99 18.82 12.84
CA ASN A 287 12.80 18.34 14.21
C ASN A 287 11.65 17.33 14.25
N HIS A 288 11.82 16.19 13.54
CA HIS A 288 10.87 15.09 13.58
C HIS A 288 11.15 14.18 14.78
N SER A 289 10.12 13.51 15.27
CA SER A 289 10.19 12.45 16.30
C SER A 289 9.33 11.27 15.89
N ILE A 290 9.55 10.13 16.56
CA ILE A 290 8.72 8.94 16.40
C ILE A 290 7.33 9.20 16.97
#